data_ca3fbaa22f89b9c446d4f3f8fc25bf79
#
_entry.id   ca3fbaa22f89b9c446d4f3f8fc25bf79
#
_cell.length_a   1.000
_cell.length_b   1.000
_cell.length_c   1.000
_cell.angle_alpha   90.00
_cell.angle_beta   90.00
_cell.angle_gamma   90.00
#
_symmetry.space_group_name_H-M   'P 1'
#
loop_
_entity.id
_entity.type
_entity.pdbx_description
1 polymer ?
#
loop_
_entity_poly.entity_id
_entity_poly.type
_entity_poly.pdbx_seq_one_letter_code
_entity_poly.pdbx_strand_id
1 'polypeptide(L)'
;MIGANILNISYQDYEPQGSSVTILIAEDSMIPVGSTRLAHLDKSHVTVHTYPEYHPETSLATFRVDIDVATCGKITPLSTLDYLIGSFDSDIITMDYRVRGFTRDVNGRKCFLDHKITSIQDYIDADILKHYNAVDINVYEANLFHTKMIVREVELQNYLFHTDEDEFPPEVRLEIRRNLEQEMMEIFSGRNVYGQ
;
A
#
# COMPACT_ATOMS: atom_id res chain seq x y z
N MET A 1 13.70 5.04 -6.94
CA MET A 1 13.08 4.36 -5.80
C MET A 1 13.57 4.96 -4.49
N ILE A 2 13.33 4.35 -3.35
CA ILE A 2 13.44 4.96 -2.01
C ILE A 2 14.82 5.55 -1.66
N GLY A 3 15.90 5.16 -2.36
CA GLY A 3 17.27 5.71 -2.15
C GLY A 3 17.93 5.22 -0.85
N ALA A 4 17.65 4.00 -0.43
CA ALA A 4 18.21 3.38 0.77
C ALA A 4 19.01 2.13 0.43
N ASN A 5 19.98 1.79 1.30
CA ASN A 5 20.76 0.57 1.21
C ASN A 5 20.11 -0.54 2.03
N ILE A 6 19.99 -1.74 1.44
CA ILE A 6 19.47 -2.91 2.16
C ILE A 6 20.54 -3.44 3.09
N LEU A 7 20.23 -3.57 4.38
CA LEU A 7 21.11 -4.13 5.41
C LEU A 7 20.81 -5.60 5.68
N ASN A 8 19.56 -5.98 5.69
CA ASN A 8 19.12 -7.35 5.95
C ASN A 8 17.77 -7.61 5.31
N ILE A 9 17.51 -8.85 4.91
CA ILE A 9 16.22 -9.33 4.45
C ILE A 9 15.89 -10.60 5.23
N SER A 10 14.71 -10.65 5.81
CA SER A 10 14.14 -11.85 6.45
C SER A 10 12.79 -12.14 5.83
N TYR A 11 12.53 -13.38 5.49
CA TYR A 11 11.25 -13.82 4.92
C TYR A 11 10.76 -15.10 5.59
N GLN A 12 9.45 -15.30 5.53
CA GLN A 12 8.78 -16.48 6.05
C GLN A 12 7.56 -16.79 5.20
N ASP A 13 7.41 -18.03 4.79
CA ASP A 13 6.21 -18.55 4.16
C ASP A 13 5.21 -18.98 5.25
N TYR A 14 3.92 -18.79 4.98
CA TYR A 14 2.83 -19.19 5.86
C TYR A 14 2.18 -20.48 5.36
N GLU A 15 1.73 -21.30 6.31
CA GLU A 15 0.87 -22.44 6.03
C GLU A 15 -0.61 -22.07 6.30
N PRO A 16 -1.53 -22.32 5.38
CA PRO A 16 -1.37 -23.02 4.10
C PRO A 16 -0.87 -22.14 2.95
N GLN A 17 -0.92 -20.82 3.06
CA GLN A 17 -0.51 -19.90 1.98
C GLN A 17 -0.25 -18.48 2.49
N GLY A 18 0.48 -17.70 1.69
CA GLY A 18 0.91 -16.34 2.02
C GLY A 18 2.36 -16.30 2.46
N SER A 19 2.88 -15.10 2.62
CA SER A 19 4.26 -14.90 3.07
C SER A 19 4.44 -13.53 3.74
N SER A 20 5.55 -13.40 4.47
CA SER A 20 6.01 -12.10 4.95
C SER A 20 7.48 -11.87 4.61
N VAL A 21 7.81 -10.61 4.38
CA VAL A 21 9.19 -10.14 4.19
C VAL A 21 9.41 -8.93 5.08
N THR A 22 10.52 -8.93 5.80
CA THR A 22 11.01 -7.75 6.54
C THR A 22 12.36 -7.35 6.00
N ILE A 23 12.48 -6.11 5.56
CA ILE A 23 13.71 -5.54 5.00
C ILE A 23 14.18 -4.43 5.92
N LEU A 24 15.37 -4.59 6.49
CA LEU A 24 16.05 -3.53 7.22
C LEU A 24 16.85 -2.70 6.22
N ILE A 25 16.60 -1.40 6.21
CA ILE A 25 17.26 -0.47 5.29
C ILE A 25 17.98 0.64 6.06
N ALA A 26 19.04 1.19 5.45
CA ALA A 26 19.72 2.38 5.94
C ALA A 26 19.77 3.43 4.84
N GLU A 27 19.52 4.67 5.23
CA GLU A 27 19.81 5.83 4.39
C GLU A 27 21.31 6.09 4.39
N ASP A 28 21.85 6.62 3.30
CA ASP A 28 23.23 7.07 3.27
C ASP A 28 23.39 8.21 4.29
N SER A 29 24.09 7.90 5.38
CA SER A 29 24.33 8.89 6.42
C SER A 29 25.32 9.96 5.90
N MET A 30 24.89 11.21 5.90
CA MET A 30 25.80 12.35 5.68
C MET A 30 26.74 12.57 6.86
N ILE A 31 26.88 11.60 7.77
CA ILE A 31 27.63 11.72 9.01
C ILE A 31 28.84 10.80 8.95
N PRO A 32 30.05 11.32 9.29
CA PRO A 32 31.28 10.54 9.24
C PRO A 32 31.19 9.27 10.07
N VAL A 33 31.64 8.16 9.48
CA VAL A 33 31.80 6.87 10.14
C VAL A 33 32.57 7.05 11.45
N GLY A 34 31.91 6.80 12.58
CA GLY A 34 32.59 6.87 13.89
C GLY A 34 31.73 7.33 15.07
N SER A 35 30.53 7.89 14.87
CA SER A 35 29.67 8.23 15.99
C SER A 35 28.60 7.16 16.22
N THR A 36 28.84 6.31 17.21
CA THR A 36 27.94 5.24 17.66
C THR A 36 26.54 5.73 18.09
N ARG A 37 26.34 7.02 18.23
CA ARG A 37 25.03 7.60 18.64
C ARG A 37 24.05 7.75 17.48
N LEU A 38 24.47 7.69 16.26
CA LEU A 38 23.64 7.93 15.05
C LEU A 38 23.24 6.66 14.31
N ALA A 39 23.87 5.53 14.61
CA ALA A 39 23.54 4.25 14.03
C ALA A 39 22.09 3.77 14.33
N HIS A 40 21.40 4.40 15.26
CA HIS A 40 19.98 4.10 15.56
C HIS A 40 18.97 5.01 14.85
N LEU A 41 19.42 6.15 14.29
CA LEU A 41 18.53 7.15 13.72
C LEU A 41 18.36 7.03 12.20
N ASP A 42 19.22 6.28 11.56
CA ASP A 42 19.27 6.09 10.12
C ASP A 42 18.76 4.72 9.65
N LYS A 43 18.26 3.89 10.59
CA LYS A 43 17.72 2.57 10.29
C LYS A 43 16.22 2.65 10.11
N SER A 44 15.81 2.23 8.94
CA SER A 44 14.43 2.20 8.51
C SER A 44 14.06 0.76 8.12
N HIS A 45 12.79 0.47 7.95
CA HIS A 45 12.36 -0.85 7.56
C HIS A 45 11.18 -0.81 6.59
N VAL A 46 11.08 -1.87 5.82
CA VAL A 46 9.92 -2.20 5.00
C VAL A 46 9.47 -3.58 5.40
N THR A 47 8.17 -3.74 5.67
CA THR A 47 7.55 -5.05 5.85
C THR A 47 6.47 -5.25 4.80
N VAL A 48 6.38 -6.47 4.29
CA VAL A 48 5.38 -6.86 3.30
C VAL A 48 4.74 -8.16 3.78
N HIS A 49 3.41 -8.19 3.80
CA HIS A 49 2.64 -9.40 4.08
C HIS A 49 1.71 -9.65 2.89
N THR A 50 1.58 -10.91 2.48
CA THR A 50 0.74 -11.33 1.37
C THR A 50 -0.32 -12.33 1.83
N TYR A 51 -1.53 -12.17 1.32
CA TYR A 51 -2.69 -12.98 1.68
C TYR A 51 -3.46 -13.37 0.41
N PRO A 52 -3.04 -14.45 -0.29
CA PRO A 52 -3.81 -14.98 -1.40
C PRO A 52 -5.04 -15.73 -0.87
N GLU A 53 -6.18 -15.53 -1.51
CA GLU A 53 -7.44 -16.19 -1.21
C GLU A 53 -8.05 -16.75 -2.48
N TYR A 54 -8.67 -17.92 -2.39
CA TYR A 54 -9.37 -18.56 -3.49
C TYR A 54 -10.68 -19.17 -3.02
N HIS A 55 -11.76 -18.84 -3.72
CA HIS A 55 -13.10 -19.34 -3.44
C HIS A 55 -13.49 -20.42 -4.47
N PRO A 56 -13.39 -21.71 -4.17
CA PRO A 56 -13.59 -22.79 -5.13
C PRO A 56 -15.00 -22.82 -5.74
N GLU A 57 -16.01 -22.39 -4.98
CA GLU A 57 -17.41 -22.41 -5.41
C GLU A 57 -17.71 -21.38 -6.51
N THR A 58 -17.00 -20.26 -6.51
CA THR A 58 -17.19 -19.16 -7.47
C THR A 58 -16.03 -19.01 -8.46
N SER A 59 -14.95 -19.78 -8.28
CA SER A 59 -13.68 -19.62 -9.01
C SER A 59 -13.04 -18.24 -8.86
N LEU A 60 -13.47 -17.45 -7.89
CA LEU A 60 -12.88 -16.14 -7.62
C LEU A 60 -11.58 -16.28 -6.84
N ALA A 61 -10.57 -15.53 -7.26
CA ALA A 61 -9.31 -15.39 -6.55
C ALA A 61 -9.09 -13.93 -6.18
N THR A 62 -8.69 -13.69 -4.95
CA THR A 62 -8.31 -12.38 -4.45
C THR A 62 -6.91 -12.41 -3.85
N PHE A 63 -6.24 -11.26 -3.83
CA PHE A 63 -4.90 -11.15 -3.30
C PHE A 63 -4.75 -9.84 -2.54
N ARG A 64 -4.49 -9.93 -1.24
CA ARG A 64 -4.18 -8.77 -0.43
C ARG A 64 -2.69 -8.67 -0.14
N VAL A 65 -2.16 -7.47 -0.23
CA VAL A 65 -0.81 -7.12 0.18
C VAL A 65 -0.86 -5.98 1.19
N ASP A 66 -0.23 -6.17 2.34
CA ASP A 66 -0.01 -5.12 3.33
C ASP A 66 1.46 -4.72 3.30
N ILE A 67 1.75 -3.44 3.13
CA ILE A 67 3.11 -2.90 3.04
C ILE A 67 3.26 -1.78 4.07
N ASP A 68 4.16 -1.97 5.03
CA ASP A 68 4.55 -0.92 5.97
C ASP A 68 5.95 -0.41 5.65
N VAL A 69 6.08 0.91 5.56
CA VAL A 69 7.37 1.58 5.35
C VAL A 69 7.60 2.60 6.47
N ALA A 70 8.59 2.36 7.29
CA ALA A 70 9.02 3.30 8.32
C ALA A 70 10.41 3.87 8.00
N THR A 71 10.50 5.19 7.92
CA THR A 71 11.73 5.93 7.65
C THR A 71 12.05 6.87 8.80
N CYS A 72 13.34 7.03 9.09
CA CYS A 72 13.82 7.89 10.19
C CYS A 72 14.63 9.10 9.71
N GLY A 73 14.90 9.17 8.40
CA GLY A 73 15.82 10.14 7.81
C GLY A 73 15.12 11.15 6.89
N LYS A 74 15.77 11.42 5.76
CA LYS A 74 15.31 12.37 4.74
C LYS A 74 14.48 11.72 3.65
N ILE A 75 14.37 10.40 3.66
CA ILE A 75 13.63 9.65 2.65
C ILE A 75 12.13 9.72 2.97
N THR A 76 11.34 10.13 1.96
CA THR A 76 9.88 10.04 2.04
C THR A 76 9.40 8.78 1.31
N PRO A 77 8.60 7.91 1.96
CA PRO A 77 7.98 6.76 1.30
C PRO A 77 7.04 7.17 0.17
N LEU A 78 6.48 8.37 0.22
CA LEU A 78 5.51 8.87 -0.76
C LEU A 78 6.06 8.90 -2.20
N SER A 79 7.37 9.05 -2.36
CA SER A 79 8.02 9.02 -3.68
C SER A 79 7.99 7.66 -4.39
N THR A 80 7.50 6.61 -3.72
CA THR A 80 7.43 5.26 -4.29
C THR A 80 6.00 4.82 -4.63
N LEU A 81 5.00 5.67 -4.40
CA LEU A 81 3.59 5.31 -4.55
C LEU A 81 3.25 4.86 -5.96
N ASP A 82 3.65 5.61 -6.98
CA ASP A 82 3.37 5.25 -8.37
C ASP A 82 3.95 3.88 -8.73
N TYR A 83 5.17 3.59 -8.25
CA TYR A 83 5.79 2.30 -8.47
C TYR A 83 5.03 1.17 -7.77
N LEU A 84 4.62 1.37 -6.52
CA LEU A 84 3.89 0.35 -5.76
C LEU A 84 2.50 0.10 -6.37
N ILE A 85 1.76 1.16 -6.68
CA ILE A 85 0.44 1.05 -7.30
C ILE A 85 0.54 0.33 -8.64
N GLY A 86 1.46 0.75 -9.51
CA GLY A 86 1.65 0.12 -10.82
C GLY A 86 2.24 -1.29 -10.79
N SER A 87 2.87 -1.71 -9.66
CA SER A 87 3.43 -3.06 -9.52
C SER A 87 2.40 -4.11 -9.14
N PHE A 88 1.32 -3.71 -8.44
CA PHE A 88 0.32 -4.64 -7.93
C PHE A 88 -1.01 -4.59 -8.70
N ASP A 89 -1.22 -3.56 -9.52
CA ASP A 89 -2.46 -3.36 -10.29
C ASP A 89 -3.72 -3.57 -9.43
N SER A 90 -3.73 -2.91 -8.26
CA SER A 90 -4.71 -3.19 -7.22
C SER A 90 -6.01 -2.44 -7.47
N ASP A 91 -7.15 -3.11 -7.35
CA ASP A 91 -8.48 -2.50 -7.51
C ASP A 91 -8.93 -1.68 -6.29
N ILE A 92 -8.44 -2.05 -5.10
CA ILE A 92 -8.70 -1.30 -3.86
C ILE A 92 -7.36 -1.01 -3.19
N ILE A 93 -7.13 0.28 -2.89
CA ILE A 93 -5.92 0.75 -2.23
C ILE A 93 -6.32 1.55 -1.01
N THR A 94 -5.79 1.17 0.14
CA THR A 94 -5.91 1.96 1.37
C THR A 94 -4.51 2.37 1.82
N MET A 95 -4.31 3.67 1.99
CA MET A 95 -3.02 4.23 2.36
C MET A 95 -3.15 5.04 3.63
N ASP A 96 -2.27 4.76 4.59
CA ASP A 96 -2.08 5.53 5.81
C ASP A 96 -0.70 6.15 5.81
N TYR A 97 -0.62 7.46 5.93
CA TYR A 97 0.65 8.16 6.08
C TYR A 97 0.65 9.01 7.35
N ARG A 98 1.63 8.78 8.20
CA ARG A 98 1.76 9.52 9.44
C ARG A 98 3.14 10.13 9.59
N VAL A 99 3.19 11.45 9.73
CA VAL A 99 4.42 12.16 10.04
C VAL A 99 4.61 12.20 11.56
N ARG A 100 5.71 11.63 12.05
CA ARG A 100 6.02 11.54 13.48
C ARG A 100 7.32 12.29 13.79
N GLY A 101 7.23 13.31 14.63
CA GLY A 101 8.42 13.99 15.15
C GLY A 101 9.23 14.74 14.09
N PHE A 102 10.54 14.66 14.19
CA PHE A 102 11.48 15.39 13.37
C PHE A 102 12.79 14.59 13.21
N THR A 103 13.54 14.87 12.16
CA THR A 103 14.95 14.45 12.04
C THR A 103 15.88 15.62 12.37
N ARG A 104 17.20 15.38 12.40
CA ARG A 104 18.21 16.41 12.57
C ARG A 104 19.19 16.42 11.41
N ASP A 105 19.60 17.63 11.02
CA ASP A 105 20.68 17.80 10.07
C ASP A 105 22.05 17.57 10.72
N VAL A 106 23.12 17.66 9.92
CA VAL A 106 24.51 17.48 10.36
C VAL A 106 24.92 18.48 11.46
N ASN A 107 24.23 19.63 11.56
CA ASN A 107 24.46 20.67 12.57
C ASN A 107 23.58 20.51 13.80
N GLY A 108 22.79 19.43 13.87
CA GLY A 108 21.88 19.16 14.98
C GLY A 108 20.56 19.96 14.93
N ARG A 109 20.26 20.69 13.84
CA ARG A 109 19.02 21.45 13.69
C ARG A 109 17.87 20.51 13.37
N LYS A 110 16.70 20.76 13.97
CA LYS A 110 15.48 19.99 13.67
C LYS A 110 15.02 20.26 12.26
N CYS A 111 14.73 19.17 11.52
CA CYS A 111 14.14 19.19 10.21
C CYS A 111 12.78 18.50 10.28
N PHE A 112 11.74 19.20 9.85
CA PHE A 112 10.37 18.69 9.80
C PHE A 112 10.06 18.33 8.33
N LEU A 113 10.31 17.07 7.98
CA LEU A 113 10.04 16.57 6.65
C LEU A 113 8.54 16.25 6.52
N ASP A 114 8.01 16.43 5.33
CA ASP A 114 6.62 16.11 4.96
C ASP A 114 5.52 16.76 5.84
N HIS A 115 5.86 17.75 6.68
CA HIS A 115 4.87 18.47 7.50
C HIS A 115 3.98 19.43 6.69
N LYS A 116 4.24 19.58 5.39
CA LYS A 116 3.45 20.41 4.48
C LYS A 116 2.53 19.61 3.57
N ILE A 117 2.48 18.29 3.74
CA ILE A 117 1.57 17.44 2.98
C ILE A 117 0.13 17.84 3.25
N THR A 118 -0.69 17.85 2.22
CA THR A 118 -2.13 18.12 2.30
C THR A 118 -2.95 16.89 1.94
N SER A 119 -2.45 16.08 1.02
CA SER A 119 -3.05 14.82 0.59
C SER A 119 -1.97 13.83 0.15
N ILE A 120 -2.20 12.54 0.33
CA ILE A 120 -1.38 11.49 -0.26
C ILE A 120 -1.53 11.51 -1.79
N GLN A 121 -2.69 11.90 -2.31
CA GLN A 121 -2.97 11.99 -3.74
C GLN A 121 -2.04 12.98 -4.47
N ASP A 122 -1.50 13.97 -3.77
CA ASP A 122 -0.53 14.94 -4.35
C ASP A 122 0.77 14.27 -4.80
N TYR A 123 1.02 13.01 -4.39
CA TYR A 123 2.21 12.22 -4.70
C TYR A 123 1.94 11.05 -5.65
N ILE A 124 0.74 10.99 -6.21
CA ILE A 124 0.33 9.96 -7.17
C ILE A 124 0.14 10.61 -8.54
N ASP A 125 0.67 9.96 -9.58
CA ASP A 125 0.54 10.45 -10.95
C ASP A 125 -0.93 10.63 -11.33
N ALA A 126 -1.22 11.74 -12.01
CA ALA A 126 -2.56 12.06 -12.45
C ALA A 126 -3.16 11.03 -13.42
N ASP A 127 -2.32 10.33 -14.19
CA ASP A 127 -2.78 9.26 -15.07
C ASP A 127 -3.21 8.03 -14.29
N ILE A 128 -2.53 7.71 -13.18
CA ILE A 128 -2.98 6.66 -12.24
C ILE A 128 -4.31 7.05 -11.61
N LEU A 129 -4.41 8.26 -11.05
CA LEU A 129 -5.62 8.73 -10.37
C LEU A 129 -6.88 8.74 -11.26
N LYS A 130 -6.74 8.84 -12.59
CA LYS A 130 -7.88 8.76 -13.52
C LYS A 130 -8.60 7.42 -13.49
N HIS A 131 -7.91 6.34 -13.13
CA HIS A 131 -8.48 5.00 -13.07
C HIS A 131 -9.24 4.72 -11.77
N TYR A 132 -9.12 5.61 -10.77
CA TYR A 132 -9.67 5.39 -9.44
C TYR A 132 -10.68 6.47 -9.05
N ASN A 133 -11.59 6.09 -8.15
CA ASN A 133 -12.32 7.00 -7.28
C ASN A 133 -11.55 7.09 -5.96
N ALA A 134 -11.01 8.26 -5.63
CA ALA A 134 -10.18 8.47 -4.46
C ALA A 134 -10.88 9.36 -3.43
N VAL A 135 -10.72 9.04 -2.14
CA VAL A 135 -11.28 9.78 -1.00
C VAL A 135 -10.22 9.96 0.07
N ASP A 136 -10.05 11.20 0.52
CA ASP A 136 -9.19 11.54 1.67
C ASP A 136 -9.99 11.67 2.95
N ILE A 137 -9.44 11.13 4.04
CA ILE A 137 -9.95 11.25 5.40
C ILE A 137 -8.77 11.67 6.30
N ASN A 138 -8.41 12.96 6.28
CA ASN A 138 -7.21 13.47 6.91
C ASN A 138 -7.49 14.07 8.29
N VAL A 139 -6.56 13.87 9.23
CA VAL A 139 -6.55 14.51 10.56
C VAL A 139 -5.29 15.36 10.66
N TYR A 140 -5.37 16.58 10.20
CA TYR A 140 -4.21 17.49 10.06
C TYR A 140 -3.52 17.78 11.38
N GLU A 141 -4.27 17.93 12.48
CA GLU A 141 -3.72 18.18 13.81
C GLU A 141 -2.88 17.02 14.35
N ALA A 142 -3.14 15.80 13.85
CA ALA A 142 -2.39 14.59 14.19
C ALA A 142 -1.29 14.25 13.18
N ASN A 143 -1.13 15.03 12.11
CA ASN A 143 -0.30 14.71 10.93
C ASN A 143 -0.58 13.29 10.43
N LEU A 144 -1.86 12.94 10.36
CA LEU A 144 -2.37 11.67 9.86
C LEU A 144 -3.13 11.92 8.57
N PHE A 145 -2.71 11.24 7.52
CA PHE A 145 -3.28 11.29 6.19
C PHE A 145 -3.76 9.91 5.81
N HIS A 146 -5.00 9.80 5.42
CA HIS A 146 -5.63 8.56 5.02
C HIS A 146 -6.29 8.74 3.66
N THR A 147 -5.91 7.93 2.69
CA THR A 147 -6.49 7.94 1.34
C THR A 147 -6.97 6.54 0.98
N LYS A 148 -8.20 6.45 0.52
CA LYS A 148 -8.77 5.22 -0.04
C LYS A 148 -9.05 5.42 -1.51
N MET A 149 -8.72 4.42 -2.31
CA MET A 149 -8.96 4.42 -3.75
C MET A 149 -9.64 3.12 -4.14
N ILE A 150 -10.59 3.20 -5.06
CA ILE A 150 -11.24 2.05 -5.69
C ILE A 150 -11.30 2.27 -7.19
N VAL A 151 -10.98 1.24 -7.95
CA VAL A 151 -11.01 1.28 -9.42
C VAL A 151 -12.41 1.65 -9.92
N ARG A 152 -12.49 2.38 -11.02
CA ARG A 152 -13.77 2.83 -11.60
C ARG A 152 -14.48 1.73 -12.38
N GLU A 153 -13.72 0.84 -12.98
CA GLU A 153 -14.20 -0.26 -13.82
C GLU A 153 -13.54 -1.56 -13.36
N VAL A 154 -14.36 -2.57 -13.14
CA VAL A 154 -13.91 -3.90 -12.70
C VAL A 154 -13.92 -4.83 -13.89
N GLU A 155 -12.79 -5.46 -14.16
CA GLU A 155 -12.65 -6.51 -15.18
C GLU A 155 -12.80 -7.88 -14.51
N LEU A 156 -13.93 -8.56 -14.74
CA LEU A 156 -14.22 -9.84 -14.10
C LEU A 156 -13.15 -10.90 -14.39
N GLN A 157 -12.58 -10.90 -15.58
CA GLN A 157 -11.55 -11.87 -15.98
C GLN A 157 -10.33 -11.87 -15.06
N ASN A 158 -9.98 -10.73 -14.46
CA ASN A 158 -8.84 -10.62 -13.54
C ASN A 158 -9.05 -11.37 -12.22
N TYR A 159 -10.30 -11.72 -11.90
CA TYR A 159 -10.68 -12.44 -10.67
C TYR A 159 -10.95 -13.92 -10.89
N LEU A 160 -11.08 -14.35 -12.14
CA LEU A 160 -11.37 -15.75 -12.47
C LEU A 160 -10.08 -16.56 -12.58
N PHE A 161 -9.90 -17.51 -11.65
CA PHE A 161 -8.70 -18.32 -11.59
C PHE A 161 -8.89 -19.61 -12.38
N HIS A 162 -8.08 -19.80 -13.44
CA HIS A 162 -8.14 -20.95 -14.36
C HIS A 162 -9.45 -21.12 -15.16
N THR A 163 -10.28 -20.08 -15.23
CA THR A 163 -11.56 -20.12 -15.93
C THR A 163 -11.69 -18.89 -16.82
N ASP A 164 -12.17 -19.06 -18.03
CA ASP A 164 -12.47 -17.93 -18.91
C ASP A 164 -13.86 -17.38 -18.62
N GLU A 165 -14.01 -16.05 -18.65
CA GLU A 165 -15.30 -15.38 -18.44
C GLU A 165 -16.37 -15.94 -19.40
N ASP A 166 -15.99 -16.31 -20.62
CA ASP A 166 -16.89 -16.84 -21.64
C ASP A 166 -17.39 -18.28 -21.36
N GLU A 167 -16.76 -18.99 -20.42
CA GLU A 167 -17.23 -20.32 -19.98
C GLU A 167 -18.51 -20.26 -19.14
N PHE A 168 -18.84 -19.08 -18.58
CA PHE A 168 -20.04 -18.89 -17.78
C PHE A 168 -21.22 -18.39 -18.64
N PRO A 169 -22.44 -18.90 -18.39
CA PRO A 169 -23.66 -18.30 -18.95
C PRO A 169 -23.78 -16.81 -18.58
N PRO A 170 -24.37 -15.97 -19.45
CA PRO A 170 -24.48 -14.53 -19.20
C PRO A 170 -25.13 -14.17 -17.87
N GLU A 171 -26.12 -14.94 -17.42
CA GLU A 171 -26.81 -14.73 -16.15
C GLU A 171 -25.88 -14.98 -14.96
N VAL A 172 -25.06 -16.03 -15.03
CA VAL A 172 -24.08 -16.39 -14.00
C VAL A 172 -22.98 -15.33 -13.93
N ARG A 173 -22.47 -14.88 -15.09
CA ARG A 173 -21.47 -13.78 -15.13
C ARG A 173 -21.99 -12.52 -14.47
N LEU A 174 -23.24 -12.16 -14.72
CA LEU A 174 -23.87 -10.97 -14.11
C LEU A 174 -23.98 -11.11 -12.58
N GLU A 175 -24.31 -12.31 -12.11
CA GLU A 175 -24.39 -12.59 -10.68
C GLU A 175 -23.01 -12.53 -10.00
N ILE A 176 -22.00 -13.16 -10.58
CA ILE A 176 -20.62 -13.13 -10.08
C ILE A 176 -20.13 -11.68 -10.03
N ARG A 177 -20.29 -10.90 -11.10
CA ARG A 177 -19.88 -9.49 -11.16
C ARG A 177 -20.55 -8.67 -10.07
N ARG A 178 -21.86 -8.83 -9.89
CA ARG A 178 -22.60 -8.10 -8.85
C ARG A 178 -22.12 -8.42 -7.43
N ASN A 179 -21.84 -9.70 -7.17
CA ASN A 179 -21.31 -10.14 -5.88
C ASN A 179 -19.90 -9.58 -5.63
N LEU A 180 -19.05 -9.59 -6.65
CA LEU A 180 -17.72 -9.02 -6.60
C LEU A 180 -17.76 -7.50 -6.34
N GLU A 181 -18.58 -6.77 -7.08
CA GLU A 181 -18.73 -5.31 -6.90
C GLU A 181 -19.28 -4.97 -5.50
N GLN A 182 -20.21 -5.78 -4.98
CA GLN A 182 -20.70 -5.63 -3.62
C GLN A 182 -19.59 -5.84 -2.60
N GLU A 183 -18.83 -6.93 -2.70
CA GLU A 183 -17.71 -7.23 -1.81
C GLU A 183 -16.65 -6.11 -1.85
N MET A 184 -16.30 -5.65 -3.04
CA MET A 184 -15.37 -4.52 -3.20
C MET A 184 -15.86 -3.25 -2.50
N MET A 185 -17.16 -2.95 -2.61
CA MET A 185 -17.75 -1.81 -1.91
C MET A 185 -17.77 -2.00 -0.39
N GLU A 186 -17.97 -3.21 0.10
CA GLU A 186 -17.89 -3.53 1.53
C GLU A 186 -16.47 -3.34 2.06
N ILE A 187 -15.47 -3.84 1.34
CA ILE A 187 -14.05 -3.64 1.67
C ILE A 187 -13.71 -2.14 1.65
N PHE A 188 -14.07 -1.45 0.58
CA PHE A 188 -13.79 -0.02 0.42
C PHE A 188 -14.46 0.82 1.50
N SER A 189 -15.71 0.55 1.83
CA SER A 189 -16.45 1.30 2.84
C SER A 189 -16.12 0.91 4.29
N GLY A 190 -15.53 -0.29 4.51
CA GLY A 190 -15.26 -0.86 5.83
C GLY A 190 -16.53 -1.26 6.59
N ARG A 191 -17.59 -1.61 5.86
CA ARG A 191 -18.89 -2.04 6.43
C ARG A 191 -19.64 -2.93 5.46
N ASN A 192 -20.42 -3.85 5.97
CA ASN A 192 -21.29 -4.66 5.13
C ASN A 192 -22.37 -3.78 4.46
N VAL A 193 -22.53 -3.95 3.17
CA VAL A 193 -23.60 -3.32 2.37
C VAL A 193 -24.69 -4.37 2.22
N TYR A 194 -25.63 -4.41 3.18
CA TYR A 194 -26.80 -5.28 3.05
C TYR A 194 -27.57 -4.86 1.80
N GLY A 195 -27.80 -5.84 0.91
CA GLY A 195 -28.49 -5.58 -0.34
C GLY A 195 -29.83 -4.87 -0.09
N GLN A 196 -30.01 -3.76 -0.76
CA GLN A 196 -31.29 -3.05 -0.84
C GLN A 196 -32.19 -3.75 -1.86
#